data_71d293fe31f8cc747f54ca2c66605821
#
_entry.id   71d293fe31f8cc747f54ca2c66605821
#
_cell.length_a   1.000
_cell.length_b   1.000
_cell.length_c   1.000
_cell.angle_alpha   90.00
_cell.angle_beta   90.00
_cell.angle_gamma   90.00
#
_symmetry.space_group_name_H-M   'P 1'
#
loop_
_entity.id
_entity.type
_entity.pdbx_description
1 polymer ?
#
loop_
_entity_poly.entity_id
_entity_poly.type
_entity_poly.pdbx_seq_one_letter_code
_entity_poly.pdbx_strand_id
1 'polypeptide(L)'
;MSFLKKMFAKKDPVDELRQLHARQDWAGLLTVAKKLDRSELDEELLAEINGWENQAGDALATINLEEGAWAQQSGNLLRAREDFQLAIEQARSADLRKRAEQAQAALEKGELPRQTAADDDGPAIHAGCNSNCSSPAGPAEAPQEIDLDEEGRLELLLATLPPELSQRYLAAGVEFRQAWLAAQDGDEEKALRLLQQVPDTERNALFLFERGALMVRSGQHNNAIQDLQAALTIEPELFPAWDALADVLIATGQVDALETLLKQNLATGRFVGYCWARLAELHAQRRELEPALAAGLKALDEGVVEQGLLMLCAQLLERVERFDEAESLLKRMPGGGCGGGVHPMLAEFWLRRAQQLDKALESFKGALRQERDNPRWLLRIAQVYLAKGWRKDAAEQVEMLMRLGDLPEQMRAEVKAMADQLQNT
;
A
#
# COMPACT_ATOMS: atom_id res chain seq x y z
N MET A 1 -30.73 -17.19 -38.75
CA MET A 1 -29.40 -17.70 -38.34
C MET A 1 -28.28 -16.69 -38.61
N SER A 2 -28.50 -15.39 -38.36
CA SER A 2 -27.47 -14.35 -38.67
C SER A 2 -27.07 -13.45 -37.47
N PHE A 3 -27.76 -13.57 -36.33
CA PHE A 3 -27.47 -12.69 -35.17
C PHE A 3 -26.40 -13.26 -34.24
N LEU A 4 -26.35 -14.59 -34.08
CA LEU A 4 -25.35 -15.29 -33.26
C LEU A 4 -23.94 -15.34 -33.88
N LYS A 5 -23.80 -15.21 -35.20
CA LYS A 5 -22.49 -15.13 -35.86
C LYS A 5 -21.79 -13.77 -35.67
N LYS A 6 -22.52 -12.72 -35.32
CA LYS A 6 -21.95 -11.38 -35.03
C LYS A 6 -21.42 -11.23 -33.59
N MET A 7 -21.85 -12.07 -32.66
CA MET A 7 -21.40 -12.05 -31.28
C MET A 7 -20.05 -12.76 -31.02
N PHE A 8 -19.60 -13.59 -31.98
CA PHE A 8 -18.32 -14.32 -31.89
C PHE A 8 -17.33 -13.94 -33.02
N ALA A 9 -17.49 -12.78 -33.64
CA ALA A 9 -16.43 -12.22 -34.47
C ALA A 9 -15.28 -11.85 -33.53
N LYS A 10 -14.15 -12.58 -33.60
CA LYS A 10 -12.89 -12.11 -32.99
C LYS A 10 -12.72 -10.65 -33.37
N LYS A 11 -12.60 -9.75 -32.39
CA LYS A 11 -12.25 -8.34 -32.64
C LYS A 11 -11.01 -8.34 -33.50
N ASP A 12 -11.00 -7.52 -34.53
CA ASP A 12 -9.81 -7.31 -35.35
C ASP A 12 -8.70 -6.78 -34.41
N PRO A 13 -7.56 -7.47 -34.31
CA PRO A 13 -6.49 -7.04 -33.41
C PRO A 13 -6.00 -5.60 -33.69
N VAL A 14 -6.13 -5.14 -34.93
CA VAL A 14 -5.77 -3.77 -35.33
C VAL A 14 -6.77 -2.75 -34.76
N ASP A 15 -8.06 -3.06 -34.81
CA ASP A 15 -9.09 -2.19 -34.20
C ASP A 15 -8.95 -2.15 -32.67
N GLU A 16 -8.51 -3.23 -32.07
CA GLU A 16 -8.20 -3.27 -30.63
C GLU A 16 -7.00 -2.38 -30.29
N LEU A 17 -5.92 -2.44 -31.09
CA LEU A 17 -4.76 -1.54 -30.92
C LEU A 17 -5.15 -0.07 -31.05
N ARG A 18 -6.01 0.30 -32.01
CA ARG A 18 -6.52 1.67 -32.15
C ARG A 18 -7.28 2.13 -30.90
N GLN A 19 -8.13 1.25 -30.34
CA GLN A 19 -8.88 1.57 -29.12
C GLN A 19 -7.97 1.75 -27.91
N LEU A 20 -6.97 0.89 -27.75
CA LEU A 20 -5.97 0.98 -26.66
C LEU A 20 -5.13 2.25 -26.79
N HIS A 21 -4.68 2.59 -27.98
CA HIS A 21 -3.97 3.83 -28.28
C HIS A 21 -4.84 5.06 -27.93
N ALA A 22 -6.10 5.09 -28.37
CA ALA A 22 -7.02 6.20 -28.09
C ALA A 22 -7.31 6.37 -26.58
N ARG A 23 -7.25 5.28 -25.80
CA ARG A 23 -7.43 5.28 -24.34
C ARG A 23 -6.11 5.49 -23.58
N GLN A 24 -4.98 5.56 -24.28
CA GLN A 24 -3.64 5.61 -23.70
C GLN A 24 -3.33 4.42 -22.77
N ASP A 25 -3.93 3.27 -23.04
CA ASP A 25 -3.59 2.01 -22.36
C ASP A 25 -2.33 1.42 -23.00
N TRP A 26 -1.19 1.97 -22.59
CA TRP A 26 0.10 1.65 -23.17
C TRP A 26 0.54 0.21 -22.91
N ALA A 27 0.27 -0.34 -21.74
CA ALA A 27 0.61 -1.71 -21.37
C ALA A 27 -0.23 -2.72 -22.16
N GLY A 28 -1.54 -2.49 -22.25
CA GLY A 28 -2.45 -3.27 -23.09
C GLY A 28 -2.04 -3.24 -24.55
N LEU A 29 -1.70 -2.05 -25.08
CA LEU A 29 -1.26 -1.87 -26.47
C LEU A 29 -0.02 -2.73 -26.79
N LEU A 30 1.04 -2.67 -25.98
CA LEU A 30 2.24 -3.47 -26.19
C LEU A 30 1.97 -4.98 -26.09
N THR A 31 1.05 -5.38 -25.21
CA THR A 31 0.68 -6.78 -25.04
C THR A 31 -0.05 -7.33 -26.29
N VAL A 32 -0.97 -6.57 -26.85
CA VAL A 32 -1.70 -6.94 -28.08
C VAL A 32 -0.79 -6.89 -29.29
N ALA A 33 0.03 -5.83 -29.42
CA ALA A 33 0.98 -5.66 -30.54
C ALA A 33 2.01 -6.81 -30.60
N LYS A 34 2.45 -7.33 -29.45
CA LYS A 34 3.39 -8.47 -29.37
C LYS A 34 2.78 -9.78 -29.92
N LYS A 35 1.45 -9.94 -29.85
CA LYS A 35 0.73 -11.14 -30.33
C LYS A 35 0.25 -11.01 -31.76
N LEU A 36 0.41 -9.83 -32.37
CA LEU A 36 -0.10 -9.55 -33.71
C LEU A 36 0.74 -10.25 -34.77
N ASP A 37 0.06 -11.00 -35.68
CA ASP A 37 0.70 -11.52 -36.87
C ASP A 37 0.87 -10.40 -37.90
N ARG A 38 2.12 -10.04 -38.18
CA ARG A 38 2.49 -8.91 -39.04
C ARG A 38 2.66 -9.30 -40.53
N SER A 39 2.56 -10.60 -40.84
CA SER A 39 2.82 -11.10 -42.17
C SER A 39 1.79 -10.71 -43.24
N GLU A 40 0.56 -10.39 -42.79
CA GLU A 40 -0.57 -10.02 -43.64
C GLU A 40 -0.87 -8.52 -43.69
N LEU A 41 -0.07 -7.70 -42.99
CA LEU A 41 -0.27 -6.25 -42.87
C LEU A 41 0.45 -5.50 -44.00
N ASP A 42 -0.15 -4.43 -44.51
CA ASP A 42 0.52 -3.54 -45.46
C ASP A 42 1.58 -2.63 -44.76
N GLU A 43 2.45 -2.05 -45.54
CA GLU A 43 3.57 -1.22 -45.04
C GLU A 43 3.09 0.03 -44.29
N GLU A 44 1.98 0.63 -44.69
CA GLU A 44 1.41 1.83 -44.06
C GLU A 44 0.89 1.52 -42.65
N LEU A 45 0.15 0.44 -42.52
CA LEU A 45 -0.39 0.00 -41.24
C LEU A 45 0.71 -0.50 -40.28
N LEU A 46 1.75 -1.16 -40.81
CA LEU A 46 2.92 -1.55 -40.02
C LEU A 46 3.68 -0.31 -39.49
N ALA A 47 3.80 0.74 -40.29
CA ALA A 47 4.43 1.98 -39.85
C ALA A 47 3.59 2.68 -38.73
N GLU A 48 2.25 2.68 -38.87
CA GLU A 48 1.33 3.23 -37.87
C GLU A 48 1.45 2.47 -36.54
N ILE A 49 1.40 1.13 -36.57
CA ILE A 49 1.51 0.27 -35.37
C ILE A 49 2.89 0.45 -34.70
N ASN A 50 3.96 0.50 -35.48
CA ASN A 50 5.31 0.76 -34.94
C ASN A 50 5.39 2.15 -34.29
N GLY A 51 4.69 3.15 -34.83
CA GLY A 51 4.55 4.48 -34.22
C GLY A 51 3.88 4.41 -32.85
N TRP A 52 2.78 3.67 -32.74
CA TRP A 52 2.06 3.48 -31.47
C TRP A 52 2.91 2.69 -30.45
N GLU A 53 3.64 1.66 -30.87
CA GLU A 53 4.53 0.90 -29.99
C GLU A 53 5.67 1.77 -29.47
N ASN A 54 6.23 2.64 -30.30
CA ASN A 54 7.28 3.56 -29.87
C ASN A 54 6.73 4.57 -28.85
N GLN A 55 5.56 5.15 -29.14
CA GLN A 55 4.91 6.08 -28.21
C GLN A 55 4.55 5.40 -26.89
N ALA A 56 4.01 4.19 -26.91
CA ALA A 56 3.68 3.42 -25.74
C ALA A 56 4.92 3.06 -24.91
N GLY A 57 5.99 2.65 -25.55
CA GLY A 57 7.27 2.35 -24.90
C GLY A 57 7.85 3.58 -24.20
N ASP A 58 7.88 4.71 -24.89
CA ASP A 58 8.42 5.97 -24.32
C ASP A 58 7.53 6.52 -23.19
N ALA A 59 6.21 6.38 -23.29
CA ALA A 59 5.30 6.78 -22.23
C ALA A 59 5.50 5.94 -20.95
N LEU A 60 5.60 4.62 -21.06
CA LEU A 60 5.89 3.73 -19.92
C LEU A 60 7.28 3.95 -19.35
N ALA A 61 8.29 4.16 -20.21
CA ALA A 61 9.63 4.47 -19.77
C ALA A 61 9.72 5.79 -18.99
N THR A 62 8.94 6.79 -19.38
CA THR A 62 8.84 8.06 -18.66
C THR A 62 8.25 7.86 -17.27
N ILE A 63 7.15 7.11 -17.16
CA ILE A 63 6.51 6.79 -15.88
C ILE A 63 7.51 6.07 -14.96
N ASN A 64 8.17 5.02 -15.45
CA ASN A 64 9.13 4.27 -14.64
C ASN A 64 10.36 5.11 -14.27
N LEU A 65 10.79 6.04 -15.11
CA LEU A 65 11.89 6.96 -14.78
C LEU A 65 11.51 7.92 -13.64
N GLU A 66 10.28 8.42 -13.65
CA GLU A 66 9.74 9.29 -12.60
C GLU A 66 9.52 8.51 -11.30
N GLU A 67 8.97 7.29 -11.36
CA GLU A 67 8.79 6.42 -10.19
C GLU A 67 10.13 6.01 -9.59
N GLY A 68 11.11 5.67 -10.41
CA GLY A 68 12.46 5.36 -9.97
C GLY A 68 13.15 6.55 -9.28
N ALA A 69 13.01 7.76 -9.83
CA ALA A 69 13.54 8.96 -9.21
C ALA A 69 12.85 9.25 -7.85
N TRP A 70 11.55 9.06 -7.77
CA TRP A 70 10.80 9.19 -6.52
C TRP A 70 11.21 8.11 -5.50
N ALA A 71 11.36 6.86 -5.92
CA ALA A 71 11.84 5.76 -5.07
C ALA A 71 13.26 6.03 -4.53
N GLN A 72 14.15 6.59 -5.35
CA GLN A 72 15.49 7.01 -4.94
C GLN A 72 15.45 8.11 -3.88
N GLN A 73 14.61 9.13 -4.07
CA GLN A 73 14.43 10.23 -3.10
C GLN A 73 13.84 9.75 -1.78
N SER A 74 12.95 8.75 -1.82
CA SER A 74 12.36 8.13 -0.63
C SER A 74 13.25 7.09 0.05
N GLY A 75 14.46 6.84 -0.49
CA GLY A 75 15.43 5.90 0.05
C GLY A 75 15.18 4.43 -0.30
N ASN A 76 14.19 4.13 -1.12
CA ASN A 76 13.93 2.77 -1.61
C ASN A 76 14.80 2.45 -2.83
N LEU A 77 16.09 2.21 -2.58
CA LEU A 77 17.09 2.04 -3.63
C LEU A 77 16.86 0.77 -4.48
N LEU A 78 16.25 -0.26 -3.91
CA LEU A 78 15.92 -1.49 -4.65
C LEU A 78 14.85 -1.21 -5.70
N ARG A 79 13.73 -0.60 -5.28
CA ARG A 79 12.67 -0.21 -6.20
C ARG A 79 13.16 0.80 -7.25
N ALA A 80 13.94 1.80 -6.84
CA ALA A 80 14.53 2.77 -7.78
C ALA A 80 15.35 2.07 -8.88
N ARG A 81 16.11 1.04 -8.53
CA ARG A 81 16.90 0.24 -9.48
C ARG A 81 15.98 -0.51 -10.45
N GLU A 82 14.94 -1.15 -9.96
CA GLU A 82 13.97 -1.88 -10.77
C GLU A 82 13.25 -0.95 -11.74
N ASP A 83 12.76 0.18 -11.28
CA ASP A 83 12.05 1.16 -12.09
C ASP A 83 12.96 1.77 -13.17
N PHE A 84 14.21 2.14 -12.86
CA PHE A 84 15.17 2.61 -13.85
C PHE A 84 15.52 1.53 -14.88
N GLN A 85 15.65 0.28 -14.46
CA GLN A 85 15.88 -0.84 -15.37
C GLN A 85 14.71 -1.02 -16.33
N LEU A 86 13.47 -0.97 -15.83
CA LEU A 86 12.26 -1.01 -16.66
C LEU A 86 12.20 0.17 -17.63
N ALA A 87 12.57 1.37 -17.18
CA ALA A 87 12.64 2.55 -18.05
C ALA A 87 13.63 2.36 -19.21
N ILE A 88 14.81 1.79 -18.94
CA ILE A 88 15.82 1.48 -19.99
C ILE A 88 15.26 0.48 -21.00
N GLU A 89 14.59 -0.57 -20.54
CA GLU A 89 14.05 -1.63 -21.40
C GLU A 89 12.90 -1.15 -22.29
N GLN A 90 12.06 -0.26 -21.77
CA GLN A 90 10.88 0.24 -22.45
C GLN A 90 11.17 1.42 -23.36
N ALA A 91 12.18 2.23 -23.09
CA ALA A 91 12.53 3.40 -23.88
C ALA A 91 12.83 3.03 -25.35
N ARG A 92 12.15 3.71 -26.26
CA ARG A 92 12.33 3.60 -27.73
C ARG A 92 13.15 4.76 -28.26
N SER A 93 12.98 5.96 -27.72
CA SER A 93 13.82 7.10 -28.06
C SER A 93 15.20 6.99 -27.39
N ALA A 94 16.23 7.36 -28.14
CA ALA A 94 17.62 7.32 -27.66
C ALA A 94 17.87 8.29 -26.49
N ASP A 95 17.18 9.42 -26.49
CA ASP A 95 17.31 10.44 -25.44
C ASP A 95 16.75 9.92 -24.11
N LEU A 96 15.54 9.36 -24.12
CA LEU A 96 14.90 8.82 -22.93
C LEU A 96 15.69 7.64 -22.36
N ARG A 97 16.17 6.74 -23.22
CA ARG A 97 17.04 5.63 -22.79
C ARG A 97 18.31 6.13 -22.11
N LYS A 98 18.97 7.13 -22.70
CA LYS A 98 20.16 7.75 -22.10
C LYS A 98 19.88 8.38 -20.76
N ARG A 99 18.74 9.04 -20.59
CA ARG A 99 18.31 9.61 -19.30
C ARG A 99 18.09 8.52 -18.24
N ALA A 100 17.46 7.42 -18.60
CA ALA A 100 17.24 6.28 -17.70
C ALA A 100 18.57 5.60 -17.31
N GLU A 101 19.50 5.39 -18.25
CA GLU A 101 20.86 4.88 -18.00
C GLU A 101 21.66 5.81 -17.06
N GLN A 102 21.55 7.11 -17.25
CA GLN A 102 22.19 8.11 -16.37
C GLN A 102 21.62 8.08 -14.95
N ALA A 103 20.29 7.95 -14.82
CA ALA A 103 19.64 7.83 -13.52
C ALA A 103 20.07 6.55 -12.79
N GLN A 104 20.13 5.42 -13.49
CA GLN A 104 20.62 4.16 -12.90
C GLN A 104 22.09 4.25 -12.48
N ALA A 105 22.94 4.85 -13.31
CA ALA A 105 24.36 5.05 -13.00
C ALA A 105 24.57 6.02 -11.82
N ALA A 106 23.74 7.03 -11.67
CA ALA A 106 23.76 7.95 -10.51
C ALA A 106 23.34 7.24 -9.23
N LEU A 107 22.30 6.37 -9.30
CA LEU A 107 21.88 5.54 -8.19
C LEU A 107 23.00 4.62 -7.69
N GLU A 108 23.73 3.96 -8.60
CA GLU A 108 24.86 3.08 -8.27
C GLU A 108 26.04 3.81 -7.62
N LYS A 109 26.20 5.10 -7.90
CA LYS A 109 27.23 5.96 -7.30
C LYS A 109 26.79 6.60 -5.99
N GLY A 110 25.52 6.41 -5.57
CA GLY A 110 24.96 7.07 -4.39
C GLY A 110 24.75 8.60 -4.58
N GLU A 111 24.71 9.08 -5.82
CA GLU A 111 24.47 10.48 -6.15
C GLU A 111 22.96 10.77 -6.11
N LEU A 112 22.54 11.86 -5.44
CA LEU A 112 21.17 12.35 -5.53
C LEU A 112 20.87 12.85 -6.93
N PRO A 113 19.67 12.62 -7.49
CA PRO A 113 19.31 13.10 -8.81
C PRO A 113 19.43 14.63 -8.87
N ARG A 114 20.21 15.15 -9.81
CA ARG A 114 20.23 16.57 -10.11
C ARG A 114 18.87 16.95 -10.71
N GLN A 115 18.17 17.88 -10.08
CA GLN A 115 17.05 18.57 -10.72
C GLN A 115 17.61 19.27 -11.97
N THR A 116 17.39 18.73 -13.12
CA THR A 116 17.55 19.48 -14.37
C THR A 116 16.42 20.49 -14.38
N ALA A 117 16.77 21.77 -14.22
CA ALA A 117 15.87 22.87 -14.50
C ALA A 117 15.39 22.67 -15.95
N ALA A 118 14.13 22.29 -16.11
CA ALA A 118 13.46 22.32 -17.40
C ALA A 118 13.23 23.81 -17.71
N ASP A 119 13.74 24.26 -18.84
CA ASP A 119 13.42 25.57 -19.40
C ASP A 119 11.88 25.69 -19.54
N ASP A 120 11.37 26.74 -18.91
CA ASP A 120 9.98 27.13 -18.81
C ASP A 120 9.52 27.67 -20.18
N ASP A 121 8.85 26.86 -20.99
CA ASP A 121 7.91 27.31 -22.03
C ASP A 121 7.09 26.13 -22.61
N GLY A 122 6.22 25.52 -21.77
CA GLY A 122 5.20 24.58 -22.18
C GLY A 122 4.00 24.63 -21.24
N PRO A 123 2.76 24.48 -21.74
CA PRO A 123 1.60 24.50 -20.86
C PRO A 123 1.73 23.38 -19.82
N ALA A 124 1.68 23.74 -18.54
CA ALA A 124 1.71 22.82 -17.42
C ALA A 124 0.61 21.77 -17.58
N ILE A 125 1.01 20.60 -18.06
CA ILE A 125 0.16 19.42 -17.99
C ILE A 125 0.25 18.96 -16.53
N HIS A 126 -0.69 19.39 -15.72
CA HIS A 126 -0.95 18.75 -14.46
C HIS A 126 -1.26 17.29 -14.76
N ALA A 127 -0.33 16.39 -14.45
CA ALA A 127 -0.62 14.97 -14.37
C ALA A 127 -1.72 14.81 -13.31
N GLY A 128 -2.96 14.76 -13.78
CA GLY A 128 -4.13 14.62 -12.94
C GLY A 128 -4.04 13.25 -12.27
N CYS A 129 -4.01 13.25 -10.94
CA CYS A 129 -4.43 12.09 -10.17
C CYS A 129 -5.80 11.66 -10.71
N ASN A 130 -5.87 10.48 -11.33
CA ASN A 130 -7.12 9.84 -11.76
C ASN A 130 -7.86 9.24 -10.54
N SER A 131 -7.92 9.97 -9.46
CA SER A 131 -8.85 9.72 -8.38
C SER A 131 -9.80 10.92 -8.34
N ASN A 132 -11.06 10.66 -8.61
CA ASN A 132 -12.24 11.48 -8.55
C ASN A 132 -12.25 12.50 -7.41
N CYS A 133 -11.46 13.57 -7.52
CA CYS A 133 -11.58 14.74 -6.66
C CYS A 133 -12.48 15.75 -7.34
N SER A 134 -13.78 15.70 -6.94
CA SER A 134 -14.80 16.73 -7.16
C SER A 134 -15.08 17.16 -8.61
N SER A 135 -15.84 16.32 -9.31
CA SER A 135 -16.92 16.84 -10.18
C SER A 135 -18.25 16.66 -9.44
N PRO A 136 -19.21 17.62 -9.54
CA PRO A 136 -20.54 17.41 -9.00
C PRO A 136 -21.15 16.22 -9.72
N ALA A 137 -21.60 15.23 -8.94
CA ALA A 137 -22.17 14.01 -9.43
C ALA A 137 -23.39 14.29 -10.33
N GLY A 138 -23.22 14.08 -11.63
CA GLY A 138 -24.31 13.59 -12.45
C GLY A 138 -24.67 12.19 -11.95
N PRO A 139 -25.89 11.67 -12.20
CA PRO A 139 -26.27 10.36 -11.72
C PRO A 139 -25.24 9.34 -12.21
N ALA A 140 -24.47 8.81 -11.27
CA ALA A 140 -23.50 7.76 -11.55
C ALA A 140 -24.32 6.55 -12.03
N GLU A 141 -24.09 6.14 -13.28
CA GLU A 141 -24.45 4.78 -13.66
C GLU A 141 -23.76 3.85 -12.65
N ALA A 142 -24.54 3.00 -12.02
CA ALA A 142 -24.02 2.00 -11.10
C ALA A 142 -22.89 1.24 -11.80
N PRO A 143 -21.75 0.99 -11.12
CA PRO A 143 -20.69 0.22 -11.72
C PRO A 143 -21.30 -1.08 -12.20
N GLN A 144 -21.14 -1.38 -13.50
CA GLN A 144 -21.57 -2.65 -14.05
C GLN A 144 -20.80 -3.73 -13.27
N GLU A 145 -21.51 -4.51 -12.49
CA GLU A 145 -20.94 -5.71 -11.88
C GLU A 145 -20.42 -6.58 -13.05
N ILE A 146 -19.09 -6.69 -13.12
CA ILE A 146 -18.46 -7.62 -14.06
C ILE A 146 -18.73 -8.99 -13.46
N ASP A 147 -19.71 -9.69 -14.02
CA ASP A 147 -20.04 -11.07 -13.66
C ASP A 147 -18.89 -11.97 -14.16
N LEU A 148 -17.88 -12.12 -13.32
CA LEU A 148 -16.76 -13.02 -13.58
C LEU A 148 -17.19 -14.44 -13.18
N ASP A 149 -16.93 -15.40 -14.06
CA ASP A 149 -17.04 -16.80 -13.71
C ASP A 149 -16.02 -17.19 -12.60
N GLU A 150 -16.15 -18.40 -12.04
CA GLU A 150 -15.28 -18.86 -10.95
C GLU A 150 -13.79 -18.80 -11.35
N GLU A 151 -13.46 -19.07 -12.61
CA GLU A 151 -12.08 -19.09 -13.12
C GLU A 151 -11.51 -17.66 -13.21
N GLY A 152 -12.28 -16.72 -13.77
CA GLY A 152 -11.88 -15.31 -13.83
C GLY A 152 -11.75 -14.66 -12.45
N ARG A 153 -12.61 -15.05 -11.49
CA ARG A 153 -12.50 -14.59 -10.10
C ARG A 153 -11.25 -15.16 -9.42
N LEU A 154 -10.96 -16.44 -9.65
CA LEU A 154 -9.75 -17.08 -9.14
C LEU A 154 -8.49 -16.39 -9.68
N GLU A 155 -8.41 -16.14 -10.98
CA GLU A 155 -7.28 -15.44 -11.60
C GLU A 155 -7.08 -14.03 -11.02
N LEU A 156 -8.17 -13.28 -10.85
CA LEU A 156 -8.12 -11.93 -10.27
C LEU A 156 -7.57 -11.92 -8.84
N LEU A 157 -8.06 -12.84 -8.00
CA LEU A 157 -7.60 -12.95 -6.62
C LEU A 157 -6.15 -13.42 -6.53
N LEU A 158 -5.76 -14.39 -7.37
CA LEU A 158 -4.40 -14.91 -7.42
C LEU A 158 -3.39 -13.87 -7.92
N ALA A 159 -3.82 -12.91 -8.76
CA ALA A 159 -2.96 -11.82 -9.21
C ALA A 159 -2.51 -10.89 -8.07
N THR A 160 -3.18 -10.91 -6.92
CA THR A 160 -2.79 -10.14 -5.72
C THR A 160 -1.75 -10.86 -4.86
N LEU A 161 -1.47 -12.14 -5.13
CA LEU A 161 -0.54 -12.94 -4.34
C LEU A 161 0.86 -12.98 -4.97
N PRO A 162 1.91 -13.22 -4.17
CA PRO A 162 3.24 -13.50 -4.70
C PRO A 162 3.20 -14.67 -5.70
N PRO A 163 3.97 -14.61 -6.82
CA PRO A 163 3.90 -15.60 -7.89
C PRO A 163 4.05 -17.06 -7.45
N GLU A 164 4.94 -17.32 -6.51
CA GLU A 164 5.18 -18.66 -5.98
C GLU A 164 3.96 -19.21 -5.23
N LEU A 165 3.32 -18.36 -4.43
CA LEU A 165 2.11 -18.73 -3.70
C LEU A 165 0.93 -18.91 -4.66
N SER A 166 0.74 -17.99 -5.61
CA SER A 166 -0.28 -18.07 -6.66
C SER A 166 -0.21 -19.38 -7.43
N GLN A 167 0.99 -19.82 -7.83
CA GLN A 167 1.18 -21.10 -8.52
C GLN A 167 0.74 -22.29 -7.67
N ARG A 168 0.93 -22.25 -6.37
CA ARG A 168 0.51 -23.33 -5.45
C ARG A 168 -1.01 -23.45 -5.37
N TYR A 169 -1.74 -22.32 -5.36
CA TYR A 169 -3.20 -22.32 -5.41
C TYR A 169 -3.73 -22.85 -6.74
N LEU A 170 -3.09 -22.48 -7.85
CA LEU A 170 -3.45 -23.00 -9.18
C LEU A 170 -3.22 -24.51 -9.31
N ALA A 171 -2.16 -25.02 -8.70
CA ALA A 171 -1.83 -26.45 -8.72
C ALA A 171 -2.68 -27.29 -7.75
N ALA A 172 -3.42 -26.67 -6.84
CA ALA A 172 -4.27 -27.36 -5.88
C ALA A 172 -5.53 -27.96 -6.54
N GLY A 173 -6.12 -28.97 -5.92
CA GLY A 173 -7.34 -29.64 -6.40
C GLY A 173 -8.54 -28.69 -6.49
N VAL A 174 -9.55 -29.12 -7.23
CA VAL A 174 -10.76 -28.32 -7.50
C VAL A 174 -11.48 -27.99 -6.19
N GLU A 175 -11.63 -28.96 -5.30
CA GLU A 175 -12.30 -28.82 -4.01
C GLU A 175 -11.62 -27.76 -3.13
N PHE A 176 -10.27 -27.75 -3.12
CA PHE A 176 -9.50 -26.76 -2.38
C PHE A 176 -9.68 -25.35 -2.96
N ARG A 177 -9.61 -25.19 -4.29
CA ARG A 177 -9.79 -23.89 -4.95
C ARG A 177 -11.21 -23.33 -4.72
N GLN A 178 -12.22 -24.18 -4.80
CA GLN A 178 -13.60 -23.77 -4.51
C GLN A 178 -13.79 -23.41 -3.04
N ALA A 179 -13.15 -24.13 -2.12
CA ALA A 179 -13.15 -23.79 -0.71
C ALA A 179 -12.50 -22.42 -0.45
N TRP A 180 -11.37 -22.17 -1.11
CA TRP A 180 -10.68 -20.89 -1.01
C TRP A 180 -11.51 -19.73 -1.55
N LEU A 181 -12.16 -19.89 -2.72
CA LEU A 181 -13.07 -18.89 -3.26
C LEU A 181 -14.26 -18.63 -2.32
N ALA A 182 -14.88 -19.66 -1.77
CA ALA A 182 -15.97 -19.51 -0.79
C ALA A 182 -15.51 -18.75 0.45
N ALA A 183 -14.26 -18.98 0.89
CA ALA A 183 -13.66 -18.25 2.01
C ALA A 183 -13.42 -16.77 1.69
N GLN A 184 -13.06 -16.42 0.44
CA GLN A 184 -12.94 -15.03 0.01
C GLN A 184 -14.31 -14.32 -0.09
N ASP A 185 -15.38 -15.08 -0.40
CA ASP A 185 -16.75 -14.56 -0.40
C ASP A 185 -17.35 -14.37 1.01
N GLY A 186 -16.64 -14.80 2.07
CA GLY A 186 -17.12 -14.78 3.44
C GLY A 186 -18.10 -15.92 3.78
N ASP A 187 -18.24 -16.92 2.90
CA ASP A 187 -19.05 -18.13 3.17
C ASP A 187 -18.19 -19.19 3.87
N GLU A 188 -17.90 -18.95 5.13
CA GLU A 188 -17.02 -19.80 5.95
C GLU A 188 -17.55 -21.21 6.13
N GLU A 189 -18.89 -21.37 6.25
CA GLU A 189 -19.49 -22.69 6.38
C GLU A 189 -19.32 -23.53 5.09
N LYS A 190 -19.54 -22.92 3.93
CA LYS A 190 -19.32 -23.59 2.63
C LYS A 190 -17.86 -23.93 2.45
N ALA A 191 -16.97 -22.99 2.78
CA ALA A 191 -15.53 -23.21 2.70
C ALA A 191 -15.08 -24.40 3.57
N LEU A 192 -15.51 -24.48 4.83
CA LEU A 192 -15.19 -25.60 5.73
C LEU A 192 -15.75 -26.94 5.21
N ARG A 193 -16.98 -26.96 4.67
CA ARG A 193 -17.55 -28.18 4.06
C ARG A 193 -16.73 -28.65 2.86
N LEU A 194 -16.30 -27.75 2.00
CA LEU A 194 -15.47 -28.08 0.83
C LEU A 194 -14.08 -28.56 1.24
N LEU A 195 -13.44 -27.95 2.24
CA LEU A 195 -12.16 -28.42 2.77
C LEU A 195 -12.23 -29.84 3.34
N GLN A 196 -13.38 -30.28 3.87
CA GLN A 196 -13.56 -31.65 4.33
C GLN A 196 -13.52 -32.68 3.18
N GLN A 197 -13.88 -32.25 1.96
CA GLN A 197 -13.90 -33.11 0.77
C GLN A 197 -12.51 -33.23 0.11
N VAL A 198 -11.56 -32.36 0.47
CA VAL A 198 -10.20 -32.43 -0.06
C VAL A 198 -9.55 -33.76 0.35
N PRO A 199 -9.01 -34.53 -0.62
CA PRO A 199 -8.35 -35.82 -0.35
C PRO A 199 -7.20 -35.67 0.64
N ASP A 200 -6.99 -36.67 1.49
CA ASP A 200 -5.90 -36.67 2.50
C ASP A 200 -4.51 -36.49 1.85
N THR A 201 -4.33 -36.98 0.62
CA THR A 201 -3.09 -36.86 -0.15
C THR A 201 -2.77 -35.42 -0.57
N GLU A 202 -3.76 -34.53 -0.57
CA GLU A 202 -3.63 -33.11 -0.94
C GLU A 202 -3.58 -32.19 0.29
N ARG A 203 -3.73 -32.72 1.51
CA ARG A 203 -3.70 -31.96 2.77
C ARG A 203 -2.27 -31.60 3.19
N ASN A 204 -1.66 -30.72 2.41
CA ASN A 204 -0.32 -30.19 2.61
C ASN A 204 -0.28 -28.98 3.58
N ALA A 205 0.85 -28.32 3.70
CA ALA A 205 1.00 -27.13 4.55
C ALA A 205 0.06 -25.98 4.15
N LEU A 206 -0.16 -25.77 2.84
CA LEU A 206 -1.09 -24.73 2.35
C LEU A 206 -2.53 -25.02 2.76
N PHE A 207 -2.97 -26.26 2.64
CA PHE A 207 -4.29 -26.70 3.10
C PHE A 207 -4.48 -26.45 4.61
N LEU A 208 -3.51 -26.84 5.43
CA LEU A 208 -3.57 -26.62 6.88
C LEU A 208 -3.58 -25.14 7.24
N PHE A 209 -2.79 -24.33 6.53
CA PHE A 209 -2.82 -22.87 6.69
C PHE A 209 -4.19 -22.28 6.39
N GLU A 210 -4.79 -22.60 5.24
CA GLU A 210 -6.10 -22.06 4.84
C GLU A 210 -7.21 -22.52 5.79
N ARG A 211 -7.18 -23.79 6.22
CA ARG A 211 -8.13 -24.29 7.21
C ARG A 211 -7.96 -23.59 8.56
N GLY A 212 -6.73 -23.41 8.99
CA GLY A 212 -6.42 -22.67 10.21
C GLY A 212 -6.89 -21.21 10.14
N ALA A 213 -6.62 -20.52 9.05
CA ALA A 213 -7.06 -19.14 8.83
C ALA A 213 -8.59 -19.00 8.85
N LEU A 214 -9.29 -19.97 8.23
CA LEU A 214 -10.74 -20.03 8.25
C LEU A 214 -11.29 -20.30 9.67
N MET A 215 -10.63 -21.17 10.44
CA MET A 215 -10.98 -21.43 11.84
C MET A 215 -10.77 -20.21 12.75
N VAL A 216 -9.76 -19.37 12.47
CA VAL A 216 -9.60 -18.09 13.18
C VAL A 216 -10.81 -17.20 12.97
N ARG A 217 -11.26 -17.03 11.71
CA ARG A 217 -12.45 -16.23 11.39
C ARG A 217 -13.73 -16.77 12.03
N SER A 218 -13.85 -18.10 12.09
CA SER A 218 -14.98 -18.79 12.72
C SER A 218 -14.89 -18.86 14.27
N GLY A 219 -13.88 -18.22 14.89
CA GLY A 219 -13.70 -18.21 16.36
C GLY A 219 -13.18 -19.51 16.96
N GLN A 220 -12.77 -20.49 16.14
CA GLN A 220 -12.26 -21.80 16.58
C GLN A 220 -10.73 -21.74 16.83
N HIS A 221 -10.31 -20.81 17.69
CA HIS A 221 -8.90 -20.45 17.84
C HIS A 221 -7.97 -21.62 18.22
N ASN A 222 -8.41 -22.52 19.11
CA ASN A 222 -7.57 -23.66 19.51
C ASN A 222 -7.29 -24.63 18.36
N ASN A 223 -8.30 -24.89 17.52
CA ASN A 223 -8.13 -25.75 16.35
C ASN A 223 -7.25 -25.03 15.29
N ALA A 224 -7.44 -23.73 15.13
CA ALA A 224 -6.62 -22.91 14.23
C ALA A 224 -5.14 -22.96 14.62
N ILE A 225 -4.81 -22.82 15.90
CA ILE A 225 -3.42 -22.89 16.39
C ILE A 225 -2.82 -24.28 16.06
N GLN A 226 -3.56 -25.36 16.25
CA GLN A 226 -3.08 -26.71 15.91
C GLN A 226 -2.78 -26.86 14.42
N ASP A 227 -3.68 -26.39 13.57
CA ASP A 227 -3.52 -26.47 12.11
C ASP A 227 -2.34 -25.61 11.63
N LEU A 228 -2.22 -24.39 12.13
CA LEU A 228 -1.14 -23.49 11.76
C LEU A 228 0.23 -24.04 12.23
N GLN A 229 0.31 -24.62 13.42
CA GLN A 229 1.52 -25.28 13.91
C GLN A 229 1.87 -26.53 13.08
N ALA A 230 0.87 -27.31 12.68
CA ALA A 230 1.06 -28.45 11.80
C ALA A 230 1.55 -28.00 10.40
N ALA A 231 0.97 -26.93 9.85
CA ALA A 231 1.45 -26.33 8.59
C ALA A 231 2.93 -25.96 8.68
N LEU A 232 3.33 -25.29 9.76
CA LEU A 232 4.72 -24.86 9.99
C LEU A 232 5.68 -26.00 10.33
N THR A 233 5.16 -27.14 10.81
CA THR A 233 5.96 -28.36 10.98
C THR A 233 6.32 -28.97 9.63
N ILE A 234 5.39 -28.91 8.66
CA ILE A 234 5.60 -29.40 7.29
C ILE A 234 6.47 -28.41 6.51
N GLU A 235 6.15 -27.11 6.60
CA GLU A 235 6.79 -26.05 5.84
C GLU A 235 7.14 -24.85 6.76
N PRO A 236 8.33 -24.86 7.38
CA PRO A 236 8.73 -23.79 8.29
C PRO A 236 8.90 -22.41 7.66
N GLU A 237 8.98 -22.32 6.34
CA GLU A 237 9.14 -21.08 5.57
C GLU A 237 7.80 -20.53 5.05
N LEU A 238 6.66 -21.13 5.41
CA LEU A 238 5.34 -20.65 5.01
C LEU A 238 4.96 -19.40 5.83
N PHE A 239 5.43 -18.24 5.37
CA PHE A 239 5.23 -16.95 6.05
C PHE A 239 3.76 -16.64 6.42
N PRO A 240 2.75 -16.82 5.53
CA PRO A 240 1.36 -16.57 5.90
C PRO A 240 0.87 -17.38 7.11
N ALA A 241 1.38 -18.61 7.29
CA ALA A 241 1.03 -19.41 8.47
C ALA A 241 1.69 -18.89 9.76
N TRP A 242 2.89 -18.32 9.67
CA TRP A 242 3.55 -17.64 10.79
C TRP A 242 2.77 -16.42 11.23
N ASP A 243 2.37 -15.58 10.28
CA ASP A 243 1.63 -14.34 10.56
C ASP A 243 0.27 -14.65 11.18
N ALA A 244 -0.49 -15.59 10.59
CA ALA A 244 -1.78 -16.03 11.14
C ALA A 244 -1.64 -16.65 12.54
N LEU A 245 -0.58 -17.44 12.80
CA LEU A 245 -0.32 -18.00 14.13
C LEU A 245 0.01 -16.91 15.15
N ALA A 246 0.81 -15.92 14.78
CA ALA A 246 1.11 -14.79 15.65
C ALA A 246 -0.17 -14.01 16.02
N ASP A 247 -1.01 -13.72 15.04
CA ASP A 247 -2.25 -12.97 15.26
C ASP A 247 -3.23 -13.73 16.16
N VAL A 248 -3.43 -15.04 15.97
CA VAL A 248 -4.32 -15.83 16.83
C VAL A 248 -3.78 -16.01 18.25
N LEU A 249 -2.45 -16.10 18.43
CA LEU A 249 -1.84 -16.13 19.76
C LEU A 249 -2.03 -14.78 20.50
N ILE A 250 -1.94 -13.67 19.80
CA ILE A 250 -2.27 -12.35 20.36
C ILE A 250 -3.74 -12.28 20.74
N ALA A 251 -4.65 -12.64 19.83
CA ALA A 251 -6.09 -12.58 20.05
C ALA A 251 -6.55 -13.47 21.22
N THR A 252 -5.85 -14.59 21.46
CA THR A 252 -6.15 -15.52 22.57
C THR A 252 -5.38 -15.21 23.86
N GLY A 253 -4.58 -14.14 23.87
CA GLY A 253 -3.77 -13.76 25.03
C GLY A 253 -2.59 -14.69 25.33
N GLN A 254 -2.21 -15.58 24.38
CA GLN A 254 -1.09 -16.50 24.53
C GLN A 254 0.26 -15.84 24.19
N VAL A 255 0.51 -14.71 24.81
CA VAL A 255 1.60 -13.78 24.48
C VAL A 255 2.98 -14.38 24.75
N ASP A 256 3.11 -15.20 25.80
CA ASP A 256 4.37 -15.85 26.16
C ASP A 256 4.73 -16.98 25.17
N ALA A 257 3.73 -17.68 24.63
CA ALA A 257 3.91 -18.65 23.58
C ALA A 257 4.40 -17.96 22.29
N LEU A 258 3.82 -16.83 21.93
CA LEU A 258 4.26 -16.03 20.80
C LEU A 258 5.70 -15.55 20.96
N GLU A 259 6.05 -14.99 22.12
CA GLU A 259 7.42 -14.53 22.39
C GLU A 259 8.45 -15.63 22.25
N THR A 260 8.13 -16.82 22.77
CA THR A 260 8.98 -18.01 22.64
C THR A 260 9.18 -18.39 21.17
N LEU A 261 8.11 -18.38 20.40
CA LEU A 261 8.10 -18.72 18.99
C LEU A 261 8.94 -17.72 18.17
N LEU A 262 8.76 -16.41 18.41
CA LEU A 262 9.55 -15.37 17.74
C LEU A 262 11.05 -15.49 18.05
N LYS A 263 11.41 -15.77 19.30
CA LYS A 263 12.81 -15.99 19.71
C LYS A 263 13.42 -17.23 19.06
N GLN A 264 12.65 -18.30 18.88
CA GLN A 264 13.09 -19.51 18.16
C GLN A 264 13.38 -19.19 16.69
N ASN A 265 12.52 -18.40 16.02
CA ASN A 265 12.75 -17.99 14.65
C ASN A 265 14.00 -17.10 14.52
N LEU A 266 14.20 -16.16 15.43
CA LEU A 266 15.42 -15.35 15.47
C LEU A 266 16.66 -16.22 15.62
N ALA A 267 16.63 -17.26 16.46
CA ALA A 267 17.74 -18.15 16.66
C ALA A 267 18.09 -18.97 15.39
N THR A 268 17.10 -19.21 14.52
CA THR A 268 17.28 -19.91 13.24
C THR A 268 17.52 -18.96 12.06
N GLY A 269 17.48 -17.63 12.28
CA GLY A 269 17.65 -16.63 11.24
C GLY A 269 16.44 -16.49 10.28
N ARG A 270 15.25 -16.98 10.70
CA ARG A 270 14.03 -16.89 9.88
C ARG A 270 13.27 -15.61 10.17
N PHE A 271 12.84 -14.94 9.12
CA PHE A 271 11.98 -13.75 9.20
C PHE A 271 12.44 -12.73 10.25
N VAL A 272 13.76 -12.48 10.29
CA VAL A 272 14.42 -11.72 11.36
C VAL A 272 13.76 -10.35 11.58
N GLY A 273 13.56 -9.59 10.51
CA GLY A 273 12.92 -8.28 10.58
C GLY A 273 11.50 -8.35 11.13
N TYR A 274 10.69 -9.30 10.63
CA TYR A 274 9.33 -9.53 11.11
C TYR A 274 9.31 -9.91 12.59
N CYS A 275 10.19 -10.84 13.02
CA CYS A 275 10.25 -11.26 14.42
C CYS A 275 10.59 -10.09 15.36
N TRP A 276 11.52 -9.24 14.97
CA TRP A 276 11.85 -8.04 15.74
C TRP A 276 10.69 -7.04 15.78
N ALA A 277 9.97 -6.84 14.67
CA ALA A 277 8.81 -5.96 14.63
C ALA A 277 7.71 -6.45 15.57
N ARG A 278 7.35 -7.74 15.52
CA ARG A 278 6.35 -8.34 16.40
C ARG A 278 6.78 -8.32 17.89
N LEU A 279 8.07 -8.52 18.19
CA LEU A 279 8.59 -8.36 19.55
C LEU A 279 8.49 -6.92 20.04
N ALA A 280 8.72 -5.94 19.17
CA ALA A 280 8.56 -4.53 19.53
C ALA A 280 7.12 -4.20 19.92
N GLU A 281 6.14 -4.67 19.13
CA GLU A 281 4.72 -4.52 19.44
C GLU A 281 4.34 -5.17 20.76
N LEU A 282 4.82 -6.40 20.99
CA LEU A 282 4.55 -7.17 22.19
C LEU A 282 5.11 -6.47 23.45
N HIS A 283 6.35 -6.03 23.42
CA HIS A 283 6.95 -5.26 24.51
C HIS A 283 6.25 -3.93 24.73
N ALA A 284 5.81 -3.26 23.65
CA ALA A 284 5.04 -2.02 23.76
C ALA A 284 3.68 -2.24 24.45
N GLN A 285 2.97 -3.32 24.14
CA GLN A 285 1.72 -3.70 24.81
C GLN A 285 1.94 -3.96 26.32
N ARG A 286 3.06 -4.57 26.68
CA ARG A 286 3.47 -4.78 28.08
C ARG A 286 4.01 -3.52 28.75
N ARG A 287 4.09 -2.38 28.03
CA ARG A 287 4.68 -1.11 28.49
C ARG A 287 6.17 -1.19 28.84
N GLU A 288 6.87 -2.12 28.25
CA GLU A 288 8.32 -2.33 28.39
C GLU A 288 9.05 -1.47 27.36
N LEU A 289 9.20 -0.16 27.66
CA LEU A 289 9.64 0.85 26.69
C LEU A 289 11.00 0.55 26.06
N GLU A 290 12.00 0.25 26.87
CA GLU A 290 13.35 -0.01 26.37
C GLU A 290 13.46 -1.29 25.53
N PRO A 291 12.89 -2.45 25.95
CA PRO A 291 12.84 -3.64 25.11
C PRO A 291 12.07 -3.42 23.80
N ALA A 292 10.93 -2.68 23.85
CA ALA A 292 10.15 -2.36 22.67
C ALA A 292 10.94 -1.53 21.66
N LEU A 293 11.63 -0.47 22.15
CA LEU A 293 12.45 0.38 21.31
C LEU A 293 13.63 -0.38 20.72
N ALA A 294 14.33 -1.18 21.52
CA ALA A 294 15.47 -1.97 21.06
C ALA A 294 15.07 -2.98 19.97
N ALA A 295 13.93 -3.65 20.13
CA ALA A 295 13.41 -4.57 19.13
C ALA A 295 12.96 -3.82 17.86
N GLY A 296 12.24 -2.69 18.00
CA GLY A 296 11.78 -1.90 16.88
C GLY A 296 12.93 -1.35 16.03
N LEU A 297 13.99 -0.83 16.66
CA LEU A 297 15.16 -0.35 15.92
C LEU A 297 15.86 -1.48 15.16
N LYS A 298 15.96 -2.68 15.75
CA LYS A 298 16.51 -3.85 15.04
C LYS A 298 15.65 -4.25 13.83
N ALA A 299 14.34 -4.20 13.95
CA ALA A 299 13.46 -4.45 12.81
C ALA A 299 13.67 -3.45 11.68
N LEU A 300 13.85 -2.16 12.01
CA LEU A 300 14.17 -1.12 11.04
C LEU A 300 15.55 -1.31 10.39
N ASP A 301 16.55 -1.79 11.15
CA ASP A 301 17.89 -2.14 10.65
C ASP A 301 17.85 -3.34 9.70
N GLU A 302 16.92 -4.28 9.91
CA GLU A 302 16.64 -5.41 9.01
C GLU A 302 15.80 -5.01 7.78
N GLY A 303 15.48 -3.73 7.61
CA GLY A 303 14.80 -3.20 6.44
C GLY A 303 13.27 -3.23 6.49
N VAL A 304 12.66 -3.53 7.64
CA VAL A 304 11.20 -3.41 7.81
C VAL A 304 10.81 -1.93 7.83
N VAL A 305 10.03 -1.47 6.86
CA VAL A 305 9.65 -0.06 6.71
C VAL A 305 8.12 0.11 6.78
N GLU A 306 7.47 -0.63 7.66
CA GLU A 306 6.05 -0.52 7.87
C GLU A 306 5.68 0.75 8.64
N GLN A 307 4.61 1.42 8.21
CA GLN A 307 4.15 2.65 8.82
C GLN A 307 3.87 2.49 10.33
N GLY A 308 3.27 1.37 10.73
CA GLY A 308 2.99 1.05 12.13
C GLY A 308 4.25 0.98 12.98
N LEU A 309 5.28 0.30 12.49
CA LEU A 309 6.57 0.18 13.16
C LEU A 309 7.29 1.54 13.27
N LEU A 310 7.32 2.32 12.19
CA LEU A 310 7.90 3.67 12.21
C LEU A 310 7.21 4.56 13.24
N MET A 311 5.87 4.52 13.31
CA MET A 311 5.08 5.26 14.32
C MET A 311 5.40 4.79 15.73
N LEU A 312 5.41 3.48 15.96
CA LEU A 312 5.73 2.90 17.27
C LEU A 312 7.11 3.34 17.74
N CYS A 313 8.13 3.17 16.91
CA CYS A 313 9.50 3.57 17.25
C CYS A 313 9.62 5.07 17.49
N ALA A 314 8.98 5.91 16.68
CA ALA A 314 8.98 7.35 16.86
C ALA A 314 8.32 7.76 18.19
N GLN A 315 7.18 7.17 18.55
CA GLN A 315 6.52 7.42 19.83
C GLN A 315 7.37 6.96 21.04
N LEU A 316 8.03 5.81 20.92
CA LEU A 316 8.94 5.31 21.96
C LEU A 316 10.15 6.24 22.11
N LEU A 317 10.75 6.70 21.01
CA LEU A 317 11.84 7.67 21.01
C LEU A 317 11.43 9.00 21.64
N GLU A 318 10.21 9.50 21.36
CA GLU A 318 9.68 10.68 22.03
C GLU A 318 9.62 10.49 23.57
N ARG A 319 9.16 9.31 24.03
CA ARG A 319 9.04 9.01 25.47
C ARG A 319 10.39 8.93 26.19
N VAL A 320 11.44 8.53 25.48
CA VAL A 320 12.82 8.52 25.99
C VAL A 320 13.61 9.78 25.63
N GLU A 321 12.92 10.83 25.17
CA GLU A 321 13.44 12.15 24.83
C GLU A 321 14.50 12.17 23.70
N ARG A 322 14.56 11.13 22.86
CA ARG A 322 15.43 11.04 21.68
C ARG A 322 14.73 11.67 20.45
N PHE A 323 14.47 12.97 20.55
CA PHE A 323 13.59 13.69 19.62
C PHE A 323 14.11 13.78 18.18
N ASP A 324 15.41 13.94 17.98
CA ASP A 324 16.01 14.05 16.64
C ASP A 324 15.86 12.74 15.87
N GLU A 325 15.96 11.61 16.55
CA GLU A 325 15.78 10.31 15.98
C GLU A 325 14.29 10.05 15.68
N ALA A 326 13.40 10.44 16.60
CA ALA A 326 11.96 10.37 16.36
C ALA A 326 11.54 11.16 15.10
N GLU A 327 12.04 12.40 14.97
CA GLU A 327 11.79 13.23 13.80
C GLU A 327 12.34 12.59 12.52
N SER A 328 13.53 12.00 12.58
CA SER A 328 14.15 11.32 11.45
C SER A 328 13.32 10.12 10.96
N LEU A 329 12.76 9.33 11.89
CA LEU A 329 11.87 8.22 11.52
C LEU A 329 10.55 8.73 10.91
N LEU A 330 9.95 9.76 11.50
CA LEU A 330 8.70 10.32 10.99
C LEU A 330 8.86 10.96 9.59
N LYS A 331 10.04 11.48 9.25
CA LYS A 331 10.36 11.96 7.90
C LYS A 331 10.44 10.85 6.84
N ARG A 332 10.66 9.61 7.26
CA ARG A 332 10.66 8.43 6.35
C ARG A 332 9.24 7.99 5.98
N MET A 333 8.22 8.47 6.70
CA MET A 333 6.84 8.13 6.37
C MET A 333 6.43 8.78 5.05
N PRO A 334 5.73 8.06 4.17
CA PRO A 334 5.25 8.63 2.92
C PRO A 334 4.34 9.83 3.20
N GLY A 335 4.54 10.93 2.47
CA GLY A 335 3.75 12.15 2.63
C GLY A 335 2.26 11.91 2.40
N GLY A 336 1.41 12.62 3.12
CA GLY A 336 -0.05 12.53 2.96
C GLY A 336 -0.53 13.35 1.77
N GLY A 337 -0.98 12.66 0.70
CA GLY A 337 -1.74 13.25 -0.40
C GLY A 337 -0.95 13.68 -1.63
N CYS A 338 -1.68 13.96 -2.72
CA CYS A 338 -1.19 14.29 -4.07
C CYS A 338 -0.37 15.59 -4.22
N GLY A 339 0.12 16.19 -3.14
CA GLY A 339 0.86 17.45 -3.15
C GLY A 339 2.23 17.40 -2.49
N GLY A 340 2.79 16.21 -2.20
CA GLY A 340 4.12 16.12 -1.58
C GLY A 340 4.22 16.71 -0.16
N GLY A 341 3.07 16.87 0.52
CA GLY A 341 3.00 17.43 1.86
C GLY A 341 3.59 16.51 2.93
N VAL A 342 3.94 17.10 4.06
CA VAL A 342 4.45 16.40 5.23
C VAL A 342 3.38 15.47 5.80
N HIS A 343 3.77 14.25 6.20
CA HIS A 343 2.84 13.30 6.83
C HIS A 343 2.23 13.88 8.12
N PRO A 344 0.91 13.76 8.36
CA PRO A 344 0.24 14.36 9.53
C PRO A 344 0.85 13.97 10.88
N MET A 345 1.41 12.77 11.01
CA MET A 345 2.09 12.34 12.23
C MET A 345 3.35 13.15 12.54
N LEU A 346 4.14 13.51 11.53
CA LEU A 346 5.27 14.42 11.71
C LEU A 346 4.79 15.84 12.06
N ALA A 347 3.69 16.28 11.47
CA ALA A 347 3.07 17.55 11.82
C ALA A 347 2.57 17.57 13.28
N GLU A 348 1.99 16.48 13.79
CA GLU A 348 1.62 16.33 15.20
C GLU A 348 2.84 16.35 16.14
N PHE A 349 3.94 15.70 15.74
CA PHE A 349 5.20 15.75 16.48
C PHE A 349 5.70 17.20 16.60
N TRP A 350 5.74 17.94 15.49
CA TRP A 350 6.16 19.34 15.50
C TRP A 350 5.22 20.24 16.32
N LEU A 351 3.90 20.00 16.24
CA LEU A 351 2.94 20.75 17.04
C LEU A 351 3.16 20.56 18.54
N ARG A 352 3.35 19.32 19.02
CA ARG A 352 3.67 19.05 20.44
C ARG A 352 4.93 19.76 20.93
N ARG A 353 5.87 20.00 20.03
CA ARG A 353 7.14 20.66 20.34
C ARG A 353 7.18 22.15 19.97
N ALA A 354 6.08 22.69 19.51
CA ALA A 354 5.96 24.05 18.99
C ALA A 354 7.04 24.38 17.92
N GLN A 355 7.40 23.39 17.07
CA GLN A 355 8.38 23.51 16.00
C GLN A 355 7.70 23.45 14.64
N GLN A 356 8.32 24.03 13.60
CA GLN A 356 7.85 23.95 12.20
C GLN A 356 6.32 24.16 12.03
N LEU A 357 5.72 25.05 12.84
CA LEU A 357 4.27 25.23 12.94
C LEU A 357 3.62 25.58 11.59
N ASP A 358 4.34 26.24 10.67
CA ASP A 358 3.82 26.55 9.32
C ASP A 358 3.66 25.28 8.49
N LYS A 359 4.67 24.40 8.53
CA LYS A 359 4.59 23.11 7.82
C LYS A 359 3.54 22.18 8.45
N ALA A 360 3.42 22.20 9.77
CA ALA A 360 2.38 21.46 10.47
C ALA A 360 0.98 21.93 10.06
N LEU A 361 0.77 23.24 9.96
CA LEU A 361 -0.49 23.84 9.52
C LEU A 361 -0.86 23.41 8.11
N GLU A 362 0.09 23.47 7.16
CA GLU A 362 -0.14 23.05 5.78
C GLU A 362 -0.45 21.56 5.68
N SER A 363 0.24 20.71 6.45
CA SER A 363 -0.05 19.28 6.52
C SER A 363 -1.49 19.02 7.01
N PHE A 364 -1.92 19.66 8.11
CA PHE A 364 -3.26 19.47 8.64
C PHE A 364 -4.35 20.02 7.72
N LYS A 365 -4.11 21.15 7.04
CA LYS A 365 -5.00 21.65 6.00
C LYS A 365 -5.10 20.69 4.81
N GLY A 366 -3.99 20.05 4.44
CA GLY A 366 -3.96 18.99 3.43
C GLY A 366 -4.82 17.79 3.82
N ALA A 367 -4.65 17.30 5.05
CA ALA A 367 -5.43 16.20 5.61
C ALA A 367 -6.92 16.54 5.71
N LEU A 368 -7.27 17.76 6.11
CA LEU A 368 -8.67 18.22 6.14
C LEU A 368 -9.31 18.28 4.75
N ARG A 369 -8.54 18.60 3.69
CA ARG A 369 -9.07 18.56 2.31
C ARG A 369 -9.42 17.16 1.85
N GLN A 370 -8.69 16.15 2.33
CA GLN A 370 -8.94 14.74 2.02
C GLN A 370 -10.08 14.17 2.87
N GLU A 371 -10.08 14.49 4.15
CA GLU A 371 -11.04 14.01 5.13
C GLU A 371 -11.87 15.18 5.69
N ARG A 372 -12.75 15.73 4.87
CA ARG A 372 -13.51 16.96 5.18
C ARG A 372 -14.36 16.88 6.45
N ASP A 373 -14.85 15.69 6.77
CA ASP A 373 -15.73 15.45 7.91
C ASP A 373 -14.98 14.99 9.17
N ASN A 374 -13.65 14.90 9.12
CA ASN A 374 -12.86 14.45 10.27
C ASN A 374 -12.51 15.64 11.19
N PRO A 375 -13.15 15.76 12.36
CA PRO A 375 -12.97 16.89 13.27
C PRO A 375 -11.56 16.95 13.87
N ARG A 376 -10.78 15.86 13.80
CA ARG A 376 -9.40 15.82 14.29
C ARG A 376 -8.53 16.89 13.62
N TRP A 377 -8.69 17.07 12.33
CA TRP A 377 -7.86 18.02 11.59
C TRP A 377 -8.20 19.48 11.93
N LEU A 378 -9.48 19.78 12.11
CA LEU A 378 -9.91 21.09 12.61
C LEU A 378 -9.33 21.40 13.99
N LEU A 379 -9.33 20.41 14.90
CA LEU A 379 -8.73 20.52 16.22
C LEU A 379 -7.22 20.78 16.14
N ARG A 380 -6.48 20.06 15.32
CA ARG A 380 -5.04 20.26 15.12
C ARG A 380 -4.73 21.64 14.52
N ILE A 381 -5.51 22.11 13.55
CA ILE A 381 -5.39 23.45 12.99
C ILE A 381 -5.62 24.52 14.08
N ALA A 382 -6.66 24.38 14.90
CA ALA A 382 -6.92 25.30 16.02
C ALA A 382 -5.77 25.34 17.02
N GLN A 383 -5.19 24.18 17.36
CA GLN A 383 -4.03 24.07 18.24
C GLN A 383 -2.79 24.75 17.64
N VAL A 384 -2.55 24.61 16.33
CA VAL A 384 -1.45 25.33 15.66
C VAL A 384 -1.69 26.83 15.71
N TYR A 385 -2.90 27.32 15.46
CA TYR A 385 -3.22 28.75 15.54
C TYR A 385 -2.98 29.30 16.96
N LEU A 386 -3.36 28.57 17.99
CA LEU A 386 -3.06 28.94 19.38
C LEU A 386 -1.55 28.98 19.65
N ALA A 387 -0.80 27.98 19.21
CA ALA A 387 0.65 27.92 19.37
C ALA A 387 1.38 29.08 18.65
N LYS A 388 0.80 29.57 17.53
CA LYS A 388 1.29 30.75 16.81
C LYS A 388 0.77 32.08 17.36
N GLY A 389 -0.11 32.07 18.35
CA GLY A 389 -0.74 33.29 18.90
C GLY A 389 -1.84 33.88 17.99
N TRP A 390 -2.32 33.17 16.97
CA TRP A 390 -3.38 33.59 16.04
C TRP A 390 -4.76 33.30 16.64
N ARG A 391 -5.09 34.11 17.67
CA ARG A 391 -6.26 33.86 18.52
C ARG A 391 -7.61 33.93 17.78
N LYS A 392 -7.75 34.82 16.81
CA LYS A 392 -8.98 34.98 16.02
C LYS A 392 -9.23 33.71 15.19
N ASP A 393 -8.20 33.27 14.47
CA ASP A 393 -8.29 32.08 13.63
C ASP A 393 -8.53 30.82 14.48
N ALA A 394 -7.90 30.73 15.66
CA ALA A 394 -8.14 29.65 16.61
C ALA A 394 -9.59 29.64 17.12
N ALA A 395 -10.16 30.82 17.47
CA ALA A 395 -11.53 30.94 17.93
C ALA A 395 -12.54 30.49 16.89
N GLU A 396 -12.34 30.84 15.62
CA GLU A 396 -13.20 30.42 14.51
C GLU A 396 -13.23 28.88 14.38
N GLN A 397 -12.05 28.24 14.46
CA GLN A 397 -11.98 26.77 14.37
C GLN A 397 -12.63 26.09 15.59
N VAL A 398 -12.42 26.65 16.79
CA VAL A 398 -13.04 26.14 18.02
C VAL A 398 -14.54 26.27 17.97
N GLU A 399 -15.07 27.39 17.46
CA GLU A 399 -16.51 27.59 17.28
C GLU A 399 -17.12 26.59 16.27
N MET A 400 -16.41 26.32 15.15
CA MET A 400 -16.82 25.27 14.22
C MET A 400 -16.89 23.90 14.89
N LEU A 401 -15.88 23.53 15.65
CA LEU A 401 -15.83 22.26 16.39
C LEU A 401 -16.98 22.16 17.42
N MET A 402 -17.28 23.25 18.12
CA MET A 402 -18.37 23.26 19.11
C MET A 402 -19.76 23.10 18.48
N ARG A 403 -19.91 23.48 17.20
CA ARG A 403 -21.16 23.26 16.44
C ARG A 403 -21.34 21.82 15.95
N LEU A 404 -20.24 21.03 15.91
CA LEU A 404 -20.32 19.60 15.59
C LEU A 404 -20.89 18.85 16.80
N GLY A 405 -22.13 18.38 16.69
CA GLY A 405 -22.87 17.77 17.83
C GLY A 405 -22.26 16.45 18.31
N ASP A 406 -21.50 15.73 17.49
CA ASP A 406 -21.05 14.35 17.76
C ASP A 406 -19.51 14.24 17.82
N LEU A 407 -18.91 14.97 18.77
CA LEU A 407 -17.48 14.85 19.03
C LEU A 407 -17.19 13.77 20.08
N PRO A 408 -16.10 12.97 19.92
CA PRO A 408 -15.61 12.08 20.96
C PRO A 408 -15.37 12.83 22.28
N GLU A 409 -15.64 12.19 23.41
CA GLU A 409 -15.59 12.83 24.73
C GLU A 409 -14.24 13.52 25.01
N GLN A 410 -13.15 12.84 24.69
CA GLN A 410 -11.79 13.40 24.87
C GLN A 410 -11.59 14.66 24.02
N MET A 411 -12.02 14.64 22.76
CA MET A 411 -11.90 15.80 21.85
C MET A 411 -12.77 16.95 22.31
N ARG A 412 -13.97 16.67 22.81
CA ARG A 412 -14.88 17.67 23.40
C ARG A 412 -14.25 18.37 24.60
N ALA A 413 -13.54 17.62 25.46
CA ALA A 413 -12.80 18.18 26.59
C ALA A 413 -11.67 19.11 26.12
N GLU A 414 -10.90 18.71 25.11
CA GLU A 414 -9.82 19.54 24.53
C GLU A 414 -10.39 20.84 23.91
N VAL A 415 -11.47 20.74 23.13
CA VAL A 415 -12.13 21.90 22.50
C VAL A 415 -12.64 22.88 23.58
N LYS A 416 -13.25 22.38 24.65
CA LYS A 416 -13.71 23.20 25.77
C LYS A 416 -12.56 23.92 26.48
N ALA A 417 -11.47 23.20 26.77
CA ALA A 417 -10.27 23.80 27.39
C ALA A 417 -9.69 24.93 26.52
N MET A 418 -9.67 24.75 25.20
CA MET A 418 -9.22 25.80 24.27
C MET A 418 -10.16 27.00 24.25
N ALA A 419 -11.48 26.77 24.27
CA ALA A 419 -12.47 27.86 24.36
C ALA A 419 -12.28 28.67 25.63
N ASP A 420 -12.11 28.02 26.77
CA ASP A 420 -11.87 28.67 28.07
C ASP A 420 -10.55 29.48 28.05
N GLN A 421 -9.50 28.95 27.43
CA GLN A 421 -8.22 29.65 27.25
C GLN A 421 -8.35 30.90 26.37
N LEU A 422 -9.17 30.85 25.35
CA LEU A 422 -9.42 31.98 24.44
C LEU A 422 -10.24 33.09 25.09
N GLN A 423 -11.10 32.79 26.06
CA GLN A 423 -11.93 33.75 26.79
C GLN A 423 -11.20 34.46 27.93
N ASN A 424 -10.25 33.75 28.58
CA ASN A 424 -9.59 34.21 29.81
C ASN A 424 -8.32 35.03 29.57
N THR A 425 -8.01 35.47 28.36
CA THR A 425 -6.84 36.27 28.00
C THR A 425 -7.21 37.34 26.97
#